data_1475eb05c12eee763b4f0ae1f306a8ae
#
_entry.id   1475eb05c12eee763b4f0ae1f306a8ae
#
_cell.length_a   1.000
_cell.length_b   1.000
_cell.length_c   1.000
_cell.angle_alpha   90.00
_cell.angle_beta   90.00
_cell.angle_gamma   90.00
#
_symmetry.space_group_name_H-M   'P 1'
#
loop_
_entity.id
_entity.type
_entity.pdbx_description
1 polymer ?
#
loop_
_entity_poly.entity_id
_entity_poly.type
_entity_poly.pdbx_seq_one_letter_code
_entity_poly.pdbx_strand_id
1 'polypeptide(L)'
;MKIGSKLSFRNKLQSAFIALAILSILITGFFSYTTTANILENNALKLTQDSVVKSAQIVDEKLNKLMLVMMTFMISSSFQNMLKDATSGNDRAYFTHLTNMDNVFSQARIAEPLIQSIYISTPIGEFYPLSMNRNRATAFEDTQLYRRIAEENRNVWIEGHEDQLFTGKRRVASLILQPIAEYPAKDVYVVVNVREDGLRRIVGSSSEGSSSRFLLDASGDLVYNESDPLIRQTAETGLVAGMAGENASGYTSFDLDNKTYLLNFAKLELNDWTVVAIQSKAYVLKDLNVVKWTILLIAGLSLIVTVLLSEWFTRFLLRPLQRLQLVMKRVESNDLAARFESRDNEDELAQLGTRFNRMLEQIVLLIDEVKAAEASKRSAEIKALSAQMDPHFLYNTLNTIYWKLKLNQVEHSQRMVVALSRLFQIGLNKGQEMTTLRNEIEHARQYLALQGDCYENLFRYEIAVRDETLLEQPVPRIIVQPLVENSILHGFDSMETGGEIAIEADLGPNEGQWFVRVRDNGRGMDPSAVGSLYAQEAGHGYAVSNLLSRLQLCYGDEARLTVHSGIDEGTTVEIVMPWRGEDKHE
;
A
#
# COMPACT_ATOMS: atom_id res chain seq x y z
N MET A 1 9.16 6.42 -13.06
CA MET A 1 8.84 6.98 -11.74
C MET A 1 9.78 6.39 -10.69
N LYS A 2 11.00 6.97 -10.51
CA LYS A 2 12.07 6.46 -9.62
C LYS A 2 12.41 7.51 -8.53
N ILE A 3 11.42 7.90 -7.73
CA ILE A 3 11.64 8.84 -6.61
C ILE A 3 11.84 8.10 -5.27
N GLY A 4 11.63 6.78 -5.22
CA GLY A 4 11.60 6.01 -3.96
C GLY A 4 12.91 5.42 -3.44
N SER A 5 14.04 5.52 -4.15
CA SER A 5 15.23 4.72 -3.83
C SER A 5 16.23 5.35 -2.83
N LYS A 6 16.08 6.62 -2.44
CA LYS A 6 16.99 7.32 -1.52
C LYS A 6 16.39 7.67 -0.15
N LEU A 7 15.09 7.43 0.07
CA LEU A 7 14.46 7.73 1.36
C LEU A 7 14.65 6.56 2.33
N SER A 8 14.99 6.86 3.58
CA SER A 8 15.00 5.87 4.65
C SER A 8 13.61 5.24 4.83
N PHE A 9 13.52 4.02 5.32
CA PHE A 9 12.24 3.33 5.58
C PHE A 9 11.30 4.19 6.45
N ARG A 10 11.83 4.89 7.44
CA ARG A 10 11.13 5.88 8.25
C ARG A 10 10.41 6.92 7.39
N ASN A 11 11.15 7.57 6.49
CA ASN A 11 10.59 8.65 5.64
C ASN A 11 9.56 8.11 4.65
N LYS A 12 9.75 6.88 4.15
CA LYS A 12 8.76 6.21 3.30
C LYS A 12 7.46 5.96 4.05
N LEU A 13 7.55 5.47 5.28
CA LEU A 13 6.39 5.20 6.13
C LEU A 13 5.66 6.50 6.50
N GLN A 14 6.39 7.53 6.90
CA GLN A 14 5.82 8.85 7.20
C GLN A 14 5.11 9.45 5.99
N SER A 15 5.74 9.44 4.82
CA SER A 15 5.12 9.94 3.60
C SER A 15 3.88 9.13 3.19
N ALA A 16 3.87 7.83 3.42
CA ALA A 16 2.70 6.98 3.16
C ALA A 16 1.52 7.32 4.09
N PHE A 17 1.76 7.50 5.39
CA PHE A 17 0.72 7.92 6.34
C PHE A 17 0.17 9.31 6.02
N ILE A 18 1.05 10.27 5.71
CA ILE A 18 0.63 11.62 5.32
C ILE A 18 -0.17 11.59 4.01
N ALA A 19 0.29 10.86 3.00
CA ALA A 19 -0.43 10.72 1.74
C ALA A 19 -1.81 10.07 1.92
N LEU A 20 -1.91 9.02 2.74
CA LEU A 20 -3.18 8.37 3.06
C LEU A 20 -4.13 9.31 3.80
N ALA A 21 -3.61 10.06 4.78
CA ALA A 21 -4.41 11.04 5.53
C ALA A 21 -4.93 12.16 4.61
N ILE A 22 -4.07 12.73 3.76
CA ILE A 22 -4.45 13.76 2.80
C ILE A 22 -5.51 13.21 1.83
N LEU A 23 -5.31 12.03 1.28
CA LEU A 23 -6.25 11.40 0.35
C LEU A 23 -7.62 11.17 1.02
N SER A 24 -7.63 10.64 2.24
CA SER A 24 -8.86 10.42 3.02
C SER A 24 -9.59 11.73 3.30
N ILE A 25 -8.87 12.79 3.70
CA ILE A 25 -9.44 14.12 3.96
C ILE A 25 -10.03 14.72 2.68
N LEU A 26 -9.31 14.63 1.55
CA LEU A 26 -9.77 15.15 0.27
C LEU A 26 -11.06 14.45 -0.18
N ILE A 27 -11.11 13.12 -0.09
CA ILE A 27 -12.29 12.34 -0.47
C ILE A 27 -13.47 12.71 0.46
N THR A 28 -13.28 12.65 1.77
CA THR A 28 -14.34 12.92 2.74
C THR A 28 -14.80 14.38 2.68
N GLY A 29 -13.86 15.33 2.55
CA GLY A 29 -14.14 16.74 2.42
C GLY A 29 -14.91 17.07 1.15
N PHE A 30 -14.51 16.52 0.01
CA PHE A 30 -15.22 16.68 -1.26
C PHE A 30 -16.65 16.11 -1.17
N PHE A 31 -16.79 14.90 -0.64
CA PHE A 31 -18.11 14.26 -0.50
C PHE A 31 -19.00 15.03 0.49
N SER A 32 -18.48 15.45 1.62
CA SER A 32 -19.21 16.25 2.62
C SER A 32 -19.65 17.58 2.05
N TYR A 33 -18.77 18.29 1.33
CA TYR A 33 -19.09 19.58 0.71
C TYR A 33 -20.19 19.43 -0.36
N THR A 34 -20.04 18.49 -1.29
CA THR A 34 -21.03 18.29 -2.38
C THR A 34 -22.37 17.82 -1.84
N THR A 35 -22.38 16.91 -0.86
CA THR A 35 -23.61 16.42 -0.25
C THR A 35 -24.32 17.54 0.50
N THR A 36 -23.60 18.34 1.30
CA THR A 36 -24.19 19.47 2.04
C THR A 36 -24.72 20.54 1.08
N ALA A 37 -23.98 20.83 -0.01
CA ALA A 37 -24.43 21.77 -1.03
C ALA A 37 -25.76 21.34 -1.66
N ASN A 38 -25.86 20.07 -2.06
CA ASN A 38 -27.07 19.51 -2.64
C ASN A 38 -28.25 19.51 -1.64
N ILE A 39 -27.99 19.19 -0.39
CA ILE A 39 -29.03 19.21 0.66
C ILE A 39 -29.53 20.65 0.88
N LEU A 40 -28.62 21.63 0.99
CA LEU A 40 -29.01 23.03 1.17
C LEU A 40 -29.82 23.55 -0.01
N GLU A 41 -29.39 23.27 -1.24
CA GLU A 41 -30.11 23.65 -2.45
C GLU A 41 -31.51 23.04 -2.50
N ASN A 42 -31.62 21.73 -2.29
CA ASN A 42 -32.90 21.04 -2.29
C ASN A 42 -33.85 21.52 -1.17
N ASN A 43 -33.28 21.75 0.02
CA ASN A 43 -34.07 22.29 1.13
C ASN A 43 -34.54 23.71 0.86
N ALA A 44 -33.69 24.57 0.30
CA ALA A 44 -34.05 25.92 -0.09
C ALA A 44 -35.19 25.90 -1.13
N LEU A 45 -35.05 25.08 -2.16
CA LEU A 45 -36.12 24.93 -3.18
C LEU A 45 -37.43 24.46 -2.56
N LYS A 46 -37.42 23.44 -1.72
CA LYS A 46 -38.64 22.92 -1.08
C LYS A 46 -39.29 23.93 -0.13
N LEU A 47 -38.49 24.53 0.77
CA LEU A 47 -38.99 25.51 1.74
C LEU A 47 -39.55 26.76 1.02
N THR A 48 -38.86 27.21 -0.04
CA THR A 48 -39.36 28.32 -0.86
C THR A 48 -40.62 27.93 -1.62
N GLN A 49 -40.70 26.68 -2.12
CA GLN A 49 -41.89 26.18 -2.80
C GLN A 49 -43.12 26.19 -1.89
N ASP A 50 -42.99 25.65 -0.68
CA ASP A 50 -44.07 25.67 0.32
C ASP A 50 -44.50 27.11 0.65
N SER A 51 -43.53 28.03 0.73
CA SER A 51 -43.80 29.44 1.00
C SER A 51 -44.49 30.13 -0.18
N VAL A 52 -44.10 29.82 -1.42
CA VAL A 52 -44.71 30.36 -2.64
C VAL A 52 -46.14 29.86 -2.80
N VAL A 53 -46.37 28.56 -2.58
CA VAL A 53 -47.74 27.97 -2.61
C VAL A 53 -48.63 28.64 -1.57
N LYS A 54 -48.14 28.83 -0.34
CA LYS A 54 -48.88 29.57 0.70
C LYS A 54 -49.15 31.01 0.29
N SER A 55 -48.19 31.71 -0.32
CA SER A 55 -48.40 33.07 -0.82
C SER A 55 -49.44 33.10 -1.90
N ALA A 56 -49.47 32.14 -2.83
CA ALA A 56 -50.50 32.03 -3.85
C ALA A 56 -51.89 31.82 -3.23
N GLN A 57 -52.00 30.90 -2.25
CA GLN A 57 -53.24 30.68 -1.50
C GLN A 57 -53.76 31.94 -0.81
N ILE A 58 -52.86 32.71 -0.16
CA ILE A 58 -53.22 33.98 0.49
C ILE A 58 -53.71 35.01 -0.53
N VAL A 59 -53.05 35.10 -1.70
CA VAL A 59 -53.50 36.00 -2.79
C VAL A 59 -54.86 35.55 -3.28
N ASP A 60 -55.08 34.27 -3.58
CA ASP A 60 -56.37 33.71 -3.99
C ASP A 60 -57.47 34.00 -2.96
N GLU A 61 -57.20 33.77 -1.67
CA GLU A 61 -58.15 34.07 -0.60
C GLU A 61 -58.54 35.57 -0.58
N LYS A 62 -57.55 36.44 -0.76
CA LYS A 62 -57.78 37.89 -0.80
C LYS A 62 -58.57 38.35 -2.04
N LEU A 63 -58.23 37.77 -3.23
CA LEU A 63 -58.98 38.06 -4.45
C LEU A 63 -60.38 37.49 -4.42
N ASN A 64 -60.57 36.28 -3.85
CA ASN A 64 -61.89 35.70 -3.62
C ASN A 64 -62.73 36.54 -2.65
N LYS A 65 -62.13 37.05 -1.56
CA LYS A 65 -62.79 37.97 -0.65
C LYS A 65 -63.21 39.26 -1.35
N LEU A 66 -62.36 39.82 -2.23
CA LEU A 66 -62.68 40.98 -3.06
C LEU A 66 -63.88 40.68 -3.98
N MET A 67 -63.91 39.51 -4.66
CA MET A 67 -65.01 39.05 -5.45
C MET A 67 -66.31 38.96 -4.63
N LEU A 68 -66.30 38.41 -3.44
CA LEU A 68 -67.43 38.27 -2.54
C LEU A 68 -67.94 39.67 -2.12
N VAL A 69 -67.09 40.60 -1.80
CA VAL A 69 -67.43 41.98 -1.46
C VAL A 69 -68.11 42.64 -2.65
N MET A 70 -67.57 42.45 -3.87
CA MET A 70 -68.18 42.99 -5.09
C MET A 70 -69.55 42.33 -5.47
N MET A 71 -69.67 41.05 -5.23
CA MET A 71 -71.00 40.38 -5.37
C MET A 71 -72.00 40.95 -4.40
N THR A 72 -71.60 41.11 -3.12
CA THR A 72 -72.49 41.74 -2.11
C THR A 72 -72.84 43.18 -2.48
N PHE A 73 -71.82 43.93 -2.99
CA PHE A 73 -72.04 45.28 -3.52
C PHE A 73 -73.11 45.26 -4.65
N MET A 74 -72.98 44.36 -5.62
CA MET A 74 -73.90 44.30 -6.77
C MET A 74 -75.31 43.81 -6.40
N ILE A 75 -75.48 43.04 -5.34
CA ILE A 75 -76.80 42.61 -4.84
C ILE A 75 -77.44 43.65 -3.94
N SER A 76 -76.70 44.67 -3.49
CA SER A 76 -77.26 45.72 -2.63
C SER A 76 -78.46 46.43 -3.29
N SER A 77 -79.49 46.81 -2.47
CA SER A 77 -80.71 47.48 -2.96
C SER A 77 -80.36 48.78 -3.68
N SER A 78 -79.36 49.53 -3.25
CA SER A 78 -78.91 50.76 -3.91
C SER A 78 -78.42 50.48 -5.34
N PHE A 79 -77.57 49.44 -5.50
CA PHE A 79 -77.01 49.06 -6.79
C PHE A 79 -78.15 48.51 -7.75
N GLN A 80 -79.04 47.65 -7.25
CA GLN A 80 -80.06 47.06 -8.04
C GLN A 80 -81.11 48.11 -8.50
N ASN A 81 -81.45 49.10 -7.66
CA ASN A 81 -82.32 50.18 -8.04
C ASN A 81 -81.66 51.10 -9.09
N MET A 82 -80.39 51.42 -8.92
CA MET A 82 -79.63 52.16 -9.92
C MET A 82 -79.57 51.43 -11.26
N LEU A 83 -79.28 50.11 -11.21
CA LEU A 83 -79.23 49.26 -12.41
C LEU A 83 -80.55 49.19 -13.15
N LYS A 84 -81.66 49.08 -12.45
CA LYS A 84 -82.99 49.09 -13.00
C LYS A 84 -83.31 50.40 -13.77
N ASP A 85 -82.98 51.54 -13.15
CA ASP A 85 -83.21 52.85 -13.82
C ASP A 85 -82.23 53.05 -14.99
N ALA A 86 -80.96 52.61 -14.85
CA ALA A 86 -79.96 52.69 -15.92
C ALA A 86 -80.33 51.85 -17.14
N THR A 87 -80.90 50.62 -16.96
CA THR A 87 -81.32 49.77 -18.05
C THR A 87 -82.62 50.22 -18.72
N SER A 88 -83.49 51.00 -17.99
CA SER A 88 -84.70 51.61 -18.53
C SER A 88 -84.46 52.96 -19.15
N GLY A 89 -83.25 53.52 -19.08
CA GLY A 89 -82.93 54.86 -19.59
C GLY A 89 -83.52 56.02 -18.76
N ASN A 90 -83.87 55.78 -17.49
CA ASN A 90 -84.44 56.76 -16.61
C ASN A 90 -83.28 57.56 -15.90
N ASP A 91 -82.93 58.71 -16.50
CA ASP A 91 -81.82 59.57 -16.01
C ASP A 91 -82.29 60.55 -14.90
N ARG A 92 -83.57 60.69 -14.63
CA ARG A 92 -84.08 61.63 -13.62
C ARG A 92 -83.66 61.32 -12.22
N ALA A 93 -83.40 60.06 -11.89
CA ALA A 93 -82.95 59.61 -10.59
C ALA A 93 -81.38 59.60 -10.39
N TYR A 94 -80.65 60.02 -11.41
CA TYR A 94 -79.19 59.92 -11.45
C TYR A 94 -78.48 60.45 -10.15
N PHE A 95 -78.79 61.69 -9.76
CA PHE A 95 -78.17 62.27 -8.57
C PHE A 95 -78.58 61.58 -7.26
N THR A 96 -79.79 61.06 -7.18
CA THR A 96 -80.27 60.28 -6.04
C THR A 96 -79.49 58.97 -5.95
N HIS A 97 -79.32 58.29 -7.09
CA HIS A 97 -78.54 57.07 -7.15
C HIS A 97 -77.05 57.33 -6.84
N LEU A 98 -76.48 58.43 -7.35
CA LEU A 98 -75.05 58.81 -7.05
C LEU A 98 -74.83 58.99 -5.55
N THR A 99 -75.77 59.60 -4.84
CA THR A 99 -75.68 59.80 -3.39
C THR A 99 -75.90 58.48 -2.62
N ASN A 100 -76.85 57.66 -3.02
CA ASN A 100 -77.11 56.36 -2.37
C ASN A 100 -75.94 55.39 -2.57
N MET A 101 -75.33 55.40 -3.74
CA MET A 101 -74.17 54.57 -4.05
C MET A 101 -72.89 54.96 -3.27
N ASP A 102 -72.73 56.21 -2.86
CA ASP A 102 -71.56 56.64 -2.14
C ASP A 102 -71.35 55.88 -0.84
N ASN A 103 -72.42 55.57 -0.11
CA ASN A 103 -72.38 54.74 1.08
C ASN A 103 -71.97 53.30 0.74
N VAL A 104 -72.43 52.73 -0.37
CA VAL A 104 -72.12 51.37 -0.78
C VAL A 104 -70.67 51.26 -1.24
N PHE A 105 -70.15 52.27 -1.95
CA PHE A 105 -68.74 52.36 -2.28
C PHE A 105 -67.85 52.42 -1.04
N SER A 106 -68.27 53.23 -0.07
CA SER A 106 -67.53 53.37 1.19
C SER A 106 -67.51 52.08 2.00
N GLN A 107 -68.68 51.36 2.09
CA GLN A 107 -68.78 50.05 2.74
C GLN A 107 -67.90 49.02 2.07
N ALA A 108 -67.90 48.93 0.72
CA ALA A 108 -67.05 47.99 -0.01
C ALA A 108 -65.55 48.22 0.25
N ARG A 109 -65.13 49.51 0.28
CA ARG A 109 -63.73 49.87 0.54
C ARG A 109 -63.30 49.60 2.01
N ILE A 110 -64.21 49.73 2.97
CA ILE A 110 -63.97 49.38 4.37
C ILE A 110 -63.88 47.86 4.53
N ALA A 111 -64.76 47.09 3.85
CA ALA A 111 -64.79 45.64 3.92
C ALA A 111 -63.55 45.00 3.28
N GLU A 112 -63.02 45.61 2.21
CA GLU A 112 -61.79 45.16 1.54
C GLU A 112 -60.87 46.34 1.19
N PRO A 113 -59.88 46.60 2.03
CA PRO A 113 -58.93 47.73 1.86
C PRO A 113 -58.05 47.66 0.61
N LEU A 114 -58.00 46.51 -0.09
CA LEU A 114 -57.34 46.40 -1.39
C LEU A 114 -58.03 47.20 -2.47
N ILE A 115 -59.35 47.46 -2.33
CA ILE A 115 -60.12 48.28 -3.28
C ILE A 115 -59.64 49.75 -3.20
N GLN A 116 -59.01 50.22 -4.29
CA GLN A 116 -58.63 51.61 -4.46
C GLN A 116 -59.85 52.48 -4.82
N SER A 117 -60.58 52.06 -5.82
CA SER A 117 -61.78 52.73 -6.34
C SER A 117 -62.73 51.74 -7.03
N ILE A 118 -63.98 52.10 -7.06
CA ILE A 118 -65.01 51.42 -7.85
C ILE A 118 -65.56 52.45 -8.80
N TYR A 119 -65.71 52.07 -10.07
CA TYR A 119 -66.30 52.89 -11.13
C TYR A 119 -67.30 52.07 -11.85
N ILE A 120 -68.48 52.69 -12.14
CA ILE A 120 -69.54 52.04 -12.87
C ILE A 120 -69.90 52.96 -14.09
N SER A 121 -69.83 52.39 -15.28
CA SER A 121 -70.30 52.99 -16.51
C SER A 121 -71.67 52.48 -16.80
N THR A 122 -72.61 53.39 -17.10
CA THR A 122 -74.00 53.05 -17.47
C THR A 122 -74.49 53.95 -18.57
N PRO A 123 -75.58 53.61 -19.30
CA PRO A 123 -76.19 54.46 -20.32
C PRO A 123 -76.75 55.81 -19.80
N ILE A 124 -77.01 55.94 -18.47
CA ILE A 124 -77.50 57.17 -17.84
C ILE A 124 -76.44 58.01 -17.24
N GLY A 125 -75.18 57.53 -17.24
CA GLY A 125 -74.03 58.22 -16.70
C GLY A 125 -73.06 57.37 -15.87
N GLU A 126 -72.01 57.96 -15.31
CA GLU A 126 -70.98 57.30 -14.55
C GLU A 126 -71.25 57.41 -13.05
N PHE A 127 -71.04 56.30 -12.28
CA PHE A 127 -71.11 56.27 -10.81
C PHE A 127 -69.77 55.92 -10.19
N TYR A 128 -69.36 56.71 -9.24
CA TYR A 128 -68.11 56.54 -8.54
C TYR A 128 -68.13 57.23 -7.14
N PRO A 129 -67.28 56.94 -6.22
CA PRO A 129 -67.25 57.60 -4.91
C PRO A 129 -67.08 59.12 -5.03
N LEU A 130 -67.94 59.87 -4.34
CA LEU A 130 -67.95 61.34 -4.39
C LEU A 130 -66.66 61.97 -3.88
N SER A 131 -65.89 61.22 -3.05
CA SER A 131 -64.62 61.63 -2.55
C SER A 131 -63.46 61.51 -3.57
N MET A 132 -63.72 60.98 -4.78
CA MET A 132 -62.71 60.78 -5.81
C MET A 132 -62.94 61.74 -7.01
N ASN A 133 -61.81 62.20 -7.57
CA ASN A 133 -61.80 63.09 -8.70
C ASN A 133 -61.70 62.28 -10.00
N ARG A 134 -62.80 62.25 -10.77
CA ARG A 134 -62.89 61.61 -12.10
C ARG A 134 -61.99 62.35 -13.09
N ASN A 135 -61.17 61.62 -13.84
CA ASN A 135 -60.39 62.12 -14.96
C ASN A 135 -61.31 62.33 -16.18
N ARG A 136 -61.85 63.52 -16.36
CA ARG A 136 -62.76 63.82 -17.45
C ARG A 136 -62.11 63.97 -18.83
N ALA A 137 -60.77 63.92 -18.90
CA ALA A 137 -60.03 63.99 -20.16
C ALA A 137 -60.09 62.68 -20.96
N THR A 138 -60.46 61.57 -20.31
CA THR A 138 -60.52 60.23 -20.94
C THR A 138 -61.94 59.66 -20.74
N ALA A 139 -62.65 59.40 -21.80
CA ALA A 139 -63.94 58.67 -21.75
C ALA A 139 -63.64 57.20 -21.42
N PHE A 140 -64.57 56.49 -20.79
CA PHE A 140 -64.35 55.08 -20.42
C PHE A 140 -64.14 54.21 -21.69
N GLU A 141 -64.85 54.53 -22.78
CA GLU A 141 -64.74 53.85 -24.07
C GLU A 141 -63.37 53.97 -24.74
N ASP A 142 -62.65 55.04 -24.40
CA ASP A 142 -61.27 55.29 -24.92
C ASP A 142 -60.19 54.57 -24.13
N THR A 143 -60.59 53.94 -23.00
CA THR A 143 -59.61 53.27 -22.12
C THR A 143 -59.20 51.88 -22.61
N GLN A 144 -58.07 51.40 -22.20
CA GLN A 144 -57.65 49.99 -22.41
C GLN A 144 -58.63 49.03 -21.73
N LEU A 145 -59.29 49.44 -20.66
CA LEU A 145 -60.23 48.68 -19.88
C LEU A 145 -61.45 48.28 -20.76
N TYR A 146 -61.99 49.22 -21.46
CA TYR A 146 -63.14 49.02 -22.34
C TYR A 146 -62.77 48.08 -23.52
N ARG A 147 -61.62 48.27 -24.14
CA ARG A 147 -61.19 47.43 -25.28
C ARG A 147 -61.06 45.97 -24.87
N ARG A 148 -60.46 45.70 -23.71
CA ARG A 148 -60.28 44.30 -23.25
C ARG A 148 -61.55 43.60 -22.91
N ILE A 149 -62.53 44.30 -22.28
CA ILE A 149 -63.85 43.68 -21.99
C ILE A 149 -64.67 43.47 -23.25
N ALA A 150 -64.59 44.36 -24.25
CA ALA A 150 -65.26 44.21 -25.53
C ALA A 150 -64.77 42.98 -26.31
N GLU A 151 -63.50 42.60 -26.13
CA GLU A 151 -62.88 41.40 -26.74
C GLU A 151 -63.29 40.11 -26.02
N GLU A 152 -63.24 40.07 -24.67
CA GLU A 152 -63.40 38.85 -23.89
C GLU A 152 -64.81 38.52 -23.46
N ASN A 153 -65.68 39.50 -23.41
CA ASN A 153 -67.11 39.38 -23.06
C ASN A 153 -67.41 38.59 -21.75
N ARG A 154 -66.53 38.70 -20.76
CA ARG A 154 -66.59 38.05 -19.43
C ARG A 154 -65.94 38.94 -18.39
N ASN A 155 -65.96 38.52 -17.11
CA ASN A 155 -65.18 39.17 -16.08
C ASN A 155 -63.66 39.08 -16.39
N VAL A 156 -62.96 40.23 -16.42
CA VAL A 156 -61.56 40.31 -16.87
C VAL A 156 -60.72 40.97 -15.84
N TRP A 157 -59.58 40.37 -15.54
CA TRP A 157 -58.50 41.00 -14.80
C TRP A 157 -57.55 41.70 -15.76
N ILE A 158 -57.15 42.90 -15.43
CA ILE A 158 -56.18 43.69 -16.20
C ILE A 158 -55.01 44.02 -15.26
N GLU A 159 -53.82 43.76 -15.75
CA GLU A 159 -52.53 43.87 -15.05
C GLU A 159 -52.27 45.36 -14.65
N GLY A 160 -51.24 45.55 -13.84
CA GLY A 160 -50.88 46.87 -13.30
C GLY A 160 -50.71 47.93 -14.38
N HIS A 161 -51.60 48.88 -14.36
CA HIS A 161 -51.64 50.05 -15.28
C HIS A 161 -51.81 51.36 -14.49
N GLU A 162 -51.58 52.47 -15.15
CA GLU A 162 -51.92 53.78 -14.61
C GLU A 162 -53.45 53.93 -14.58
N ASP A 163 -54.00 54.37 -13.43
CA ASP A 163 -55.44 54.60 -13.32
C ASP A 163 -55.83 55.72 -14.28
N GLN A 164 -56.53 55.35 -15.35
CA GLN A 164 -57.00 56.26 -16.39
C GLN A 164 -58.35 56.92 -16.02
N LEU A 165 -59.07 56.35 -15.07
CA LEU A 165 -60.37 56.79 -14.68
C LEU A 165 -60.38 57.90 -13.64
N PHE A 166 -59.41 57.92 -12.76
CA PHE A 166 -59.27 58.88 -11.68
C PHE A 166 -57.97 59.66 -11.75
N THR A 167 -58.05 60.90 -11.28
CA THR A 167 -56.84 61.75 -11.20
C THR A 167 -55.91 61.26 -10.12
N GLY A 168 -54.59 61.45 -10.31
CA GLY A 168 -53.56 61.10 -9.30
C GLY A 168 -52.55 60.08 -9.74
N LYS A 169 -52.66 59.58 -10.97
CA LYS A 169 -51.67 58.66 -11.61
C LYS A 169 -51.25 57.49 -10.73
N ARG A 170 -52.19 56.92 -9.96
CA ARG A 170 -51.92 55.77 -9.12
C ARG A 170 -51.93 54.51 -10.02
N ARG A 171 -51.03 53.63 -9.73
CA ARG A 171 -51.00 52.33 -10.40
C ARG A 171 -51.95 51.37 -9.72
N VAL A 172 -52.71 50.64 -10.51
CA VAL A 172 -53.77 49.74 -10.10
C VAL A 172 -53.76 48.50 -11.00
N ALA A 173 -54.22 47.37 -10.48
CA ALA A 173 -54.74 46.26 -11.28
C ALA A 173 -56.25 46.37 -11.27
N SER A 174 -56.90 46.16 -12.39
CA SER A 174 -58.35 46.34 -12.50
C SER A 174 -59.08 45.05 -12.75
N LEU A 175 -60.19 44.88 -12.04
CA LEU A 175 -61.14 43.83 -12.28
C LEU A 175 -62.37 44.46 -12.90
N ILE A 176 -62.78 44.00 -14.06
CA ILE A 176 -64.02 44.45 -14.71
C ILE A 176 -65.05 43.33 -14.57
N LEU A 177 -66.22 43.71 -14.03
CA LEU A 177 -67.31 42.78 -13.75
C LEU A 177 -68.54 43.14 -14.58
N GLN A 178 -69.19 42.14 -15.07
CA GLN A 178 -70.54 42.31 -15.56
C GLN A 178 -71.51 42.30 -14.38
N PRO A 179 -72.51 43.18 -14.38
CA PRO A 179 -73.44 43.24 -13.26
C PRO A 179 -74.27 42.00 -13.12
N ILE A 180 -74.54 41.58 -11.91
CA ILE A 180 -75.50 40.52 -11.59
C ILE A 180 -76.86 41.15 -11.64
N ALA A 181 -77.69 40.78 -12.62
CA ALA A 181 -78.99 41.31 -12.84
C ALA A 181 -79.96 40.20 -13.26
N GLU A 182 -81.27 40.37 -12.96
CA GLU A 182 -82.39 39.48 -13.45
C GLU A 182 -82.51 39.54 -14.96
N TYR A 183 -82.08 40.65 -15.59
CA TYR A 183 -82.15 40.87 -17.04
C TYR A 183 -80.80 41.32 -17.58
N PRO A 184 -80.46 41.01 -18.84
CA PRO A 184 -79.18 41.47 -19.39
C PRO A 184 -79.02 42.98 -19.35
N ALA A 185 -78.11 43.46 -18.52
CA ALA A 185 -77.76 44.88 -18.45
C ALA A 185 -76.73 45.18 -19.55
N LYS A 186 -77.18 45.52 -20.73
CA LYS A 186 -76.34 45.94 -21.85
C LYS A 186 -75.65 47.28 -21.49
N ASP A 187 -74.37 47.41 -21.82
CA ASP A 187 -73.59 48.64 -21.70
C ASP A 187 -73.44 49.15 -20.25
N VAL A 188 -73.53 48.20 -19.28
CA VAL A 188 -73.18 48.49 -17.85
C VAL A 188 -71.93 47.70 -17.45
N TYR A 189 -70.95 48.42 -16.99
CA TYR A 189 -69.61 47.86 -16.60
C TYR A 189 -69.24 48.31 -15.20
N VAL A 190 -68.83 47.38 -14.37
CA VAL A 190 -68.32 47.64 -13.02
C VAL A 190 -66.82 47.41 -13.01
N VAL A 191 -66.09 48.50 -12.83
CA VAL A 191 -64.60 48.45 -12.76
C VAL A 191 -64.14 48.60 -11.31
N VAL A 192 -63.37 47.65 -10.82
CA VAL A 192 -62.81 47.67 -9.50
C VAL A 192 -61.28 47.81 -9.62
N ASN A 193 -60.75 48.93 -9.22
CA ASN A 193 -59.33 49.17 -9.17
C ASN A 193 -58.75 48.67 -7.85
N VAL A 194 -57.81 47.78 -7.95
CA VAL A 194 -57.08 47.13 -6.83
C VAL A 194 -55.72 47.80 -6.68
N ARG A 195 -55.35 48.09 -5.47
CA ARG A 195 -54.07 48.76 -5.15
C ARG A 195 -52.88 47.86 -5.47
N GLU A 196 -52.01 48.29 -6.34
CA GLU A 196 -50.77 47.59 -6.71
C GLU A 196 -49.84 47.38 -5.50
N ASP A 197 -49.67 48.41 -4.64
CA ASP A 197 -48.87 48.31 -3.41
C ASP A 197 -49.49 47.33 -2.39
N GLY A 198 -50.81 47.15 -2.43
CA GLY A 198 -51.51 46.16 -1.62
C GLY A 198 -51.20 44.74 -2.06
N LEU A 199 -51.27 44.46 -3.38
CA LEU A 199 -50.92 43.15 -3.95
C LEU A 199 -49.46 42.80 -3.66
N ARG A 200 -48.56 43.77 -3.87
CA ARG A 200 -47.12 43.59 -3.58
C ARG A 200 -46.88 43.19 -2.11
N ARG A 201 -47.57 43.82 -1.16
CA ARG A 201 -47.44 43.51 0.29
C ARG A 201 -47.96 42.13 0.62
N ILE A 202 -48.99 41.64 -0.05
CA ILE A 202 -49.54 40.31 0.20
C ILE A 202 -48.59 39.21 -0.33
N VAL A 203 -48.02 39.42 -1.51
CA VAL A 203 -47.05 38.49 -2.10
C VAL A 203 -45.76 38.44 -1.25
N GLY A 204 -45.49 39.53 -0.50
CA GLY A 204 -44.37 39.58 0.44
C GLY A 204 -43.05 39.71 -0.28
N SER A 205 -42.79 40.90 -0.84
CA SER A 205 -41.45 41.24 -1.31
C SER A 205 -40.50 41.39 -0.10
N SER A 206 -39.67 40.40 0.16
CA SER A 206 -38.59 40.52 1.16
C SER A 206 -37.45 41.34 0.55
N SER A 207 -37.28 42.55 1.02
CA SER A 207 -36.26 43.51 0.55
C SER A 207 -34.88 43.27 1.09
N GLU A 208 -34.61 42.16 1.81
CA GLU A 208 -33.33 41.86 2.38
C GLU A 208 -32.71 40.59 1.78
N GLY A 209 -32.30 40.67 0.50
CA GLY A 209 -31.24 39.79 -0.06
C GLY A 209 -31.48 38.29 -0.18
N SER A 210 -32.51 37.73 0.42
CA SER A 210 -32.70 36.26 0.46
C SER A 210 -33.58 35.70 -0.64
N SER A 211 -34.69 36.37 -0.99
CA SER A 211 -35.60 35.91 -2.05
C SER A 211 -36.47 37.07 -2.50
N SER A 212 -36.52 37.35 -3.81
CA SER A 212 -37.41 38.31 -4.40
C SER A 212 -38.67 37.61 -4.86
N ARG A 213 -39.88 38.17 -4.49
CA ARG A 213 -41.18 37.62 -4.88
C ARG A 213 -41.96 38.60 -5.73
N PHE A 214 -42.63 38.11 -6.72
CA PHE A 214 -43.44 38.91 -7.62
C PHE A 214 -44.60 38.13 -8.20
N LEU A 215 -45.49 38.83 -8.88
CA LEU A 215 -46.67 38.24 -9.48
C LEU A 215 -46.63 38.47 -10.99
N LEU A 216 -46.80 37.40 -11.73
CA LEU A 216 -46.95 37.43 -13.17
C LEU A 216 -48.43 37.14 -13.57
N ASP A 217 -48.86 37.69 -14.67
CA ASP A 217 -50.13 37.35 -15.30
C ASP A 217 -50.04 36.05 -16.13
N ALA A 218 -51.12 35.69 -16.79
CA ALA A 218 -51.17 34.52 -17.65
C ALA A 218 -50.25 34.59 -18.88
N SER A 219 -49.87 35.79 -19.31
CA SER A 219 -48.94 36.04 -20.43
C SER A 219 -47.46 35.99 -19.99
N GLY A 220 -47.22 36.03 -18.69
CA GLY A 220 -45.86 36.12 -18.09
C GLY A 220 -45.39 37.53 -17.84
N ASP A 221 -46.28 38.52 -17.99
CA ASP A 221 -46.00 39.91 -17.73
C ASP A 221 -46.20 40.24 -16.23
N LEU A 222 -45.49 41.27 -15.75
CA LEU A 222 -45.56 41.70 -14.35
C LEU A 222 -46.91 42.35 -14.03
N VAL A 223 -47.61 41.79 -13.04
CA VAL A 223 -48.91 42.35 -12.57
C VAL A 223 -48.75 43.71 -11.90
N TYR A 224 -47.56 44.02 -11.39
CA TYR A 224 -47.25 45.34 -10.83
C TYR A 224 -45.84 45.78 -11.21
N ASN A 225 -45.63 47.09 -11.21
CA ASN A 225 -44.33 47.63 -11.55
C ASN A 225 -43.29 47.27 -10.50
N GLU A 226 -42.19 46.69 -10.94
CA GLU A 226 -41.10 46.30 -10.10
C GLU A 226 -39.82 47.01 -10.53
N SER A 227 -39.03 47.50 -9.54
CA SER A 227 -37.80 48.22 -9.80
C SER A 227 -36.57 47.34 -9.82
N ASP A 228 -36.71 46.12 -9.30
CA ASP A 228 -35.59 45.17 -9.28
C ASP A 228 -35.29 44.67 -10.72
N PRO A 229 -34.10 44.93 -11.26
CA PRO A 229 -33.71 44.51 -12.59
C PRO A 229 -33.80 42.99 -12.77
N LEU A 230 -33.48 42.24 -11.72
CA LEU A 230 -33.50 40.78 -11.74
C LEU A 230 -34.91 40.22 -12.00
N ILE A 231 -35.93 40.83 -11.36
CA ILE A 231 -37.34 40.46 -11.55
C ILE A 231 -37.75 40.72 -12.99
N ARG A 232 -37.42 41.89 -13.54
CA ARG A 232 -37.78 42.24 -14.92
C ARG A 232 -37.14 41.30 -15.94
N GLN A 233 -35.81 41.09 -15.81
CA GLN A 233 -35.11 40.19 -16.69
C GLN A 233 -35.71 38.75 -16.61
N THR A 234 -36.08 38.28 -15.40
CA THR A 234 -36.66 36.96 -15.23
C THR A 234 -38.05 36.87 -15.92
N ALA A 235 -38.88 37.90 -15.80
CA ALA A 235 -40.17 37.95 -16.51
C ALA A 235 -39.96 37.92 -18.03
N GLU A 236 -39.03 38.69 -18.57
CA GLU A 236 -38.68 38.75 -19.98
C GLU A 236 -38.19 37.41 -20.56
N THR A 237 -37.67 36.48 -19.74
CA THR A 237 -37.23 35.16 -20.21
C THR A 237 -38.36 34.26 -20.67
N GLY A 238 -39.60 34.53 -20.25
CA GLY A 238 -40.77 33.69 -20.54
C GLY A 238 -40.75 32.30 -19.91
N LEU A 239 -39.70 31.97 -19.10
CA LEU A 239 -39.52 30.65 -18.49
C LEU A 239 -40.71 30.25 -17.61
N VAL A 240 -41.21 31.19 -16.81
CA VAL A 240 -42.33 30.93 -15.88
C VAL A 240 -43.61 30.66 -16.64
N ALA A 241 -43.89 31.45 -17.68
CA ALA A 241 -45.09 31.28 -18.49
C ALA A 241 -45.15 29.89 -19.17
N GLY A 242 -44.00 29.41 -19.68
CA GLY A 242 -43.89 28.08 -20.25
C GLY A 242 -44.15 26.97 -19.21
N MET A 243 -43.58 27.08 -18.03
CA MET A 243 -43.72 26.08 -16.96
C MET A 243 -45.13 26.12 -16.30
N ALA A 244 -45.69 27.31 -16.06
CA ALA A 244 -47.02 27.49 -15.47
C ALA A 244 -48.14 27.08 -16.42
N GLY A 245 -47.86 26.99 -17.72
CA GLY A 245 -48.78 26.42 -18.71
C GLY A 245 -49.00 24.92 -18.56
N GLU A 246 -47.96 24.21 -18.06
CA GLU A 246 -48.00 22.76 -17.89
C GLU A 246 -48.31 22.32 -16.45
N ASN A 247 -47.92 23.08 -15.46
CA ASN A 247 -48.00 22.72 -14.04
C ASN A 247 -48.57 23.84 -13.18
N ALA A 248 -49.40 23.50 -12.17
CA ALA A 248 -49.94 24.46 -11.21
C ALA A 248 -48.89 25.04 -10.26
N SER A 249 -47.81 24.32 -10.00
CA SER A 249 -46.69 24.79 -9.18
C SER A 249 -45.43 24.00 -9.49
N GLY A 250 -44.26 24.58 -9.22
CA GLY A 250 -43.02 23.91 -9.46
C GLY A 250 -41.81 24.76 -9.10
N TYR A 251 -40.65 24.19 -9.28
CA TYR A 251 -39.37 24.89 -9.09
C TYR A 251 -38.33 24.43 -10.10
N THR A 252 -37.39 25.31 -10.41
CA THR A 252 -36.28 25.04 -11.31
C THR A 252 -35.06 25.90 -10.93
N SER A 253 -33.94 25.64 -11.55
CA SER A 253 -32.77 26.54 -11.53
C SER A 253 -32.51 27.05 -12.93
N PHE A 254 -32.09 28.30 -13.07
CA PHE A 254 -31.74 28.90 -14.34
C PHE A 254 -30.55 29.83 -14.21
N ASP A 255 -29.83 30.02 -15.28
CA ASP A 255 -28.66 30.89 -15.33
C ASP A 255 -29.01 32.24 -15.96
N LEU A 256 -28.64 33.32 -15.29
CA LEU A 256 -28.81 34.69 -15.77
C LEU A 256 -27.56 35.48 -15.43
N ASP A 257 -26.96 36.21 -16.38
CA ASP A 257 -25.76 37.02 -16.21
C ASP A 257 -24.60 36.25 -15.51
N ASN A 258 -24.39 35.00 -15.91
CA ASN A 258 -23.34 34.11 -15.37
C ASN A 258 -23.55 33.75 -13.88
N LYS A 259 -24.74 33.89 -13.34
CA LYS A 259 -25.16 33.51 -11.99
C LYS A 259 -26.33 32.57 -12.05
N THR A 260 -26.30 31.51 -11.23
CA THR A 260 -27.40 30.56 -11.11
C THR A 260 -28.41 31.06 -10.07
N TYR A 261 -29.66 31.06 -10.45
CA TYR A 261 -30.78 31.40 -9.60
C TYR A 261 -31.69 30.20 -9.42
N LEU A 262 -32.32 30.11 -8.26
CA LEU A 262 -33.38 29.15 -7.94
C LEU A 262 -34.70 29.86 -8.11
N LEU A 263 -35.60 29.25 -8.86
CA LEU A 263 -36.92 29.79 -9.18
C LEU A 263 -37.99 28.81 -8.67
N ASN A 264 -38.96 29.35 -7.96
CA ASN A 264 -40.13 28.64 -7.48
C ASN A 264 -41.38 29.39 -7.96
N PHE A 265 -42.43 28.68 -8.35
CA PHE A 265 -43.67 29.29 -8.79
C PHE A 265 -44.89 28.52 -8.32
N ALA A 266 -46.01 29.23 -8.18
CA ALA A 266 -47.33 28.66 -7.95
C ALA A 266 -48.39 29.52 -8.64
N LYS A 267 -49.22 28.87 -9.42
CA LYS A 267 -50.33 29.48 -10.15
C LYS A 267 -51.50 29.70 -9.21
N LEU A 268 -52.23 30.83 -9.38
CA LEU A 268 -53.45 31.14 -8.69
C LEU A 268 -54.61 30.37 -9.36
N GLU A 269 -55.61 29.99 -8.57
CA GLU A 269 -56.78 29.27 -9.07
C GLU A 269 -57.79 30.22 -9.71
N LEU A 270 -57.85 31.49 -9.27
CA LEU A 270 -58.89 32.43 -9.63
C LEU A 270 -58.70 33.07 -11.00
N ASN A 271 -57.47 33.40 -11.40
CA ASN A 271 -57.24 34.28 -12.57
C ASN A 271 -55.96 33.95 -13.37
N ASP A 272 -55.45 32.72 -13.24
CA ASP A 272 -54.24 32.26 -13.93
C ASP A 272 -52.97 33.08 -13.65
N TRP A 273 -52.96 33.99 -12.67
CA TRP A 273 -51.77 34.67 -12.25
C TRP A 273 -50.82 33.69 -11.53
N THR A 274 -49.54 34.01 -11.53
CA THR A 274 -48.52 33.12 -10.96
C THR A 274 -47.64 33.89 -9.96
N VAL A 275 -47.59 33.42 -8.71
CA VAL A 275 -46.64 33.91 -7.72
C VAL A 275 -45.30 33.26 -8.01
N VAL A 276 -44.26 34.06 -8.10
CA VAL A 276 -42.90 33.63 -8.39
C VAL A 276 -41.98 34.09 -7.27
N ALA A 277 -41.05 33.23 -6.88
CA ALA A 277 -39.92 33.59 -6.01
C ALA A 277 -38.61 33.21 -6.69
N ILE A 278 -37.67 34.12 -6.69
CA ILE A 278 -36.31 33.89 -7.15
C ILE A 278 -35.30 34.18 -6.04
N GLN A 279 -34.30 33.35 -5.93
CA GLN A 279 -33.19 33.53 -4.99
C GLN A 279 -31.87 33.13 -5.62
N SER A 280 -30.79 33.82 -5.25
CA SER A 280 -29.47 33.50 -5.73
C SER A 280 -28.98 32.19 -5.11
N LYS A 281 -28.56 31.23 -5.93
CA LYS A 281 -27.91 30.00 -5.47
C LYS A 281 -26.66 30.30 -4.62
N ALA A 282 -25.91 31.33 -4.98
CA ALA A 282 -24.73 31.76 -4.22
C ALA A 282 -25.09 32.24 -2.80
N TYR A 283 -26.29 32.88 -2.63
CA TYR A 283 -26.77 33.27 -1.32
C TYR A 283 -27.16 32.07 -0.46
N VAL A 284 -27.89 31.12 -1.03
CA VAL A 284 -28.26 29.86 -0.37
C VAL A 284 -27.03 29.08 0.09
N LEU A 285 -26.00 29.06 -0.75
CA LEU A 285 -24.75 28.36 -0.48
C LEU A 285 -23.76 29.15 0.37
N LYS A 286 -24.10 30.40 0.78
CA LYS A 286 -23.20 31.24 1.61
C LYS A 286 -22.80 30.55 2.91
N ASP A 287 -23.72 29.82 3.52
CA ASP A 287 -23.49 29.13 4.78
C ASP A 287 -22.53 27.93 4.63
N LEU A 288 -22.28 27.47 3.39
CA LEU A 288 -21.22 26.48 3.12
C LEU A 288 -19.82 26.99 3.47
N ASN A 289 -19.62 28.29 3.59
CA ASN A 289 -18.35 28.82 4.08
C ASN A 289 -18.00 28.30 5.48
N VAL A 290 -18.99 28.12 6.35
CA VAL A 290 -18.80 27.53 7.67
C VAL A 290 -18.33 26.09 7.52
N VAL A 291 -18.99 25.31 6.65
CA VAL A 291 -18.62 23.91 6.37
C VAL A 291 -17.20 23.84 5.79
N LYS A 292 -16.84 24.72 4.87
CA LYS A 292 -15.49 24.82 4.29
C LYS A 292 -14.43 25.06 5.37
N TRP A 293 -14.64 26.04 6.24
CA TRP A 293 -13.70 26.33 7.32
C TRP A 293 -13.62 25.18 8.35
N THR A 294 -14.74 24.53 8.64
CA THR A 294 -14.78 23.34 9.51
C THR A 294 -13.98 22.19 8.91
N ILE A 295 -14.13 21.92 7.61
CA ILE A 295 -13.35 20.91 6.91
C ILE A 295 -11.85 21.23 6.97
N LEU A 296 -11.47 22.50 6.71
CA LEU A 296 -10.08 22.94 6.78
C LEU A 296 -9.50 22.81 8.20
N LEU A 297 -10.26 23.13 9.23
CA LEU A 297 -9.85 22.96 10.62
C LEU A 297 -9.64 21.48 10.96
N ILE A 298 -10.59 20.63 10.61
CA ILE A 298 -10.47 19.16 10.81
C ILE A 298 -9.27 18.61 10.04
N ALA A 299 -9.05 19.08 8.81
CA ALA A 299 -7.91 18.70 7.99
C ALA A 299 -6.57 19.07 8.67
N GLY A 300 -6.47 20.29 9.18
CA GLY A 300 -5.28 20.76 9.90
C GLY A 300 -5.03 19.95 11.18
N LEU A 301 -6.07 19.71 11.97
CA LEU A 301 -5.98 18.90 13.20
C LEU A 301 -5.59 17.44 12.87
N SER A 302 -6.23 16.85 11.87
CA SER A 302 -5.94 15.48 11.43
C SER A 302 -4.49 15.34 10.93
N LEU A 303 -3.96 16.34 10.21
CA LEU A 303 -2.57 16.34 9.77
C LEU A 303 -1.60 16.38 10.97
N ILE A 304 -1.88 17.23 11.96
CA ILE A 304 -1.09 17.30 13.20
C ILE A 304 -1.10 15.95 13.92
N VAL A 305 -2.28 15.36 14.11
CA VAL A 305 -2.44 14.04 14.75
C VAL A 305 -1.69 12.97 13.97
N THR A 306 -1.76 12.98 12.64
CA THR A 306 -1.04 12.02 11.78
C THR A 306 0.48 12.13 11.96
N VAL A 307 1.02 13.36 12.02
CA VAL A 307 2.45 13.59 12.25
C VAL A 307 2.87 13.08 13.64
N LEU A 308 2.08 13.40 14.67
CA LEU A 308 2.35 12.96 16.05
C LEU A 308 2.28 11.43 16.18
N LEU A 309 1.26 10.80 15.61
CA LEU A 309 1.12 9.34 15.58
C LEU A 309 2.26 8.68 14.80
N SER A 310 2.65 9.25 13.66
CA SER A 310 3.76 8.74 12.86
C SER A 310 5.09 8.81 13.61
N GLU A 311 5.35 9.89 14.35
CA GLU A 311 6.54 10.02 15.18
C GLU A 311 6.50 9.06 16.38
N TRP A 312 5.35 8.92 17.03
CA TRP A 312 5.13 7.96 18.12
C TRP A 312 5.37 6.52 17.63
N PHE A 313 4.76 6.14 16.49
CA PHE A 313 4.94 4.83 15.87
C PHE A 313 6.42 4.56 15.52
N THR A 314 7.11 5.57 14.99
CA THR A 314 8.54 5.49 14.67
C THR A 314 9.37 5.24 15.92
N ARG A 315 9.06 5.91 17.03
CA ARG A 315 9.78 5.75 18.29
C ARG A 315 9.52 4.42 18.96
N PHE A 316 8.28 3.98 18.89
CA PHE A 316 7.82 2.78 19.61
C PHE A 316 8.17 1.49 18.85
N LEU A 317 7.89 1.40 17.54
CA LEU A 317 8.15 0.19 16.76
C LEU A 317 9.47 0.20 15.98
N LEU A 318 9.76 1.29 15.30
CA LEU A 318 10.87 1.30 14.33
C LEU A 318 12.24 1.39 15.00
N ARG A 319 12.37 2.14 16.09
CA ARG A 319 13.64 2.27 16.80
C ARG A 319 14.14 0.97 17.42
N PRO A 320 13.32 0.17 18.13
CA PRO A 320 13.74 -1.13 18.62
C PRO A 320 14.17 -2.09 17.51
N LEU A 321 13.42 -2.12 16.40
CA LEU A 321 13.77 -2.92 15.22
C LEU A 321 15.12 -2.52 14.61
N GLN A 322 15.38 -1.22 14.49
CA GLN A 322 16.67 -0.71 14.01
C GLN A 322 17.82 -1.07 14.96
N ARG A 323 17.58 -1.05 16.28
CA ARG A 323 18.56 -1.49 17.27
C ARG A 323 18.88 -2.97 17.12
N LEU A 324 17.84 -3.81 16.96
CA LEU A 324 18.03 -5.24 16.72
C LEU A 324 18.84 -5.48 15.43
N GLN A 325 18.51 -4.78 14.35
CA GLN A 325 19.26 -4.86 13.09
C GLN A 325 20.73 -4.44 13.25
N LEU A 326 21.00 -3.39 14.03
CA LEU A 326 22.38 -2.97 14.32
C LEU A 326 23.14 -4.02 15.12
N VAL A 327 22.53 -4.65 16.12
CA VAL A 327 23.13 -5.73 16.88
C VAL A 327 23.42 -6.93 15.97
N MET A 328 22.48 -7.32 15.10
CA MET A 328 22.67 -8.38 14.11
C MET A 328 23.87 -8.08 13.19
N LYS A 329 23.98 -6.84 12.71
CA LYS A 329 25.11 -6.42 11.86
C LYS A 329 26.45 -6.45 12.59
N ARG A 330 26.47 -6.15 13.90
CA ARG A 330 27.69 -6.31 14.73
C ARG A 330 28.09 -7.77 14.85
N VAL A 331 27.10 -8.67 15.03
CA VAL A 331 27.32 -10.12 15.07
C VAL A 331 27.85 -10.62 13.73
N GLU A 332 27.33 -10.16 12.59
CA GLU A 332 27.87 -10.46 11.25
C GLU A 332 29.32 -10.04 11.10
N SER A 333 29.73 -8.93 11.75
CA SER A 333 31.12 -8.47 11.79
C SER A 333 31.96 -9.14 12.86
N ASN A 334 31.53 -10.31 13.37
CA ASN A 334 32.22 -11.15 14.35
C ASN A 334 32.24 -10.61 15.79
N ASP A 335 31.40 -9.61 16.12
CA ASP A 335 31.22 -9.15 17.51
C ASP A 335 30.15 -10.01 18.20
N LEU A 336 30.51 -11.22 18.59
CA LEU A 336 29.65 -12.18 19.25
C LEU A 336 29.27 -11.78 20.70
N ALA A 337 29.89 -10.73 21.24
CA ALA A 337 29.56 -10.18 22.55
C ALA A 337 28.38 -9.20 22.50
N ALA A 338 28.02 -8.70 21.32
CA ALA A 338 26.88 -7.79 21.16
C ALA A 338 25.57 -8.44 21.63
N ARG A 339 24.79 -7.69 22.41
CA ARG A 339 23.49 -8.15 22.91
C ARG A 339 22.43 -7.11 22.63
N PHE A 340 21.22 -7.58 22.39
CA PHE A 340 20.05 -6.72 22.32
C PHE A 340 19.55 -6.46 23.73
N GLU A 341 19.47 -5.19 24.11
CA GLU A 341 18.90 -4.74 25.37
C GLU A 341 17.52 -4.14 25.11
N SER A 342 16.48 -4.71 25.70
CA SER A 342 15.14 -4.13 25.74
C SER A 342 14.92 -3.41 27.05
N ARG A 343 14.23 -2.26 26.98
CA ARG A 343 13.80 -1.53 28.19
C ARG A 343 12.52 -2.11 28.82
N ASP A 344 11.67 -2.75 28.02
CA ASP A 344 10.45 -3.41 28.44
C ASP A 344 10.48 -4.88 28.01
N ASN A 345 10.32 -5.77 28.99
CA ASN A 345 10.44 -7.22 28.78
C ASN A 345 9.14 -7.90 28.32
N GLU A 346 8.07 -7.15 28.09
CA GLU A 346 6.73 -7.73 27.88
C GLU A 346 6.23 -7.67 26.44
N ASP A 347 6.86 -6.88 25.54
CA ASP A 347 6.40 -6.80 24.16
C ASP A 347 7.00 -7.90 23.27
N GLU A 348 6.37 -8.16 22.12
CA GLU A 348 6.81 -9.18 21.16
C GLU A 348 8.19 -8.89 20.59
N LEU A 349 8.58 -7.61 20.48
CA LEU A 349 9.89 -7.20 20.01
C LEU A 349 10.98 -7.48 21.05
N ALA A 350 10.68 -7.28 22.33
CA ALA A 350 11.57 -7.66 23.43
C ALA A 350 11.76 -9.18 23.48
N GLN A 351 10.68 -9.96 23.30
CA GLN A 351 10.75 -11.40 23.20
C GLN A 351 11.61 -11.86 22.01
N LEU A 352 11.48 -11.21 20.85
CA LEU A 352 12.31 -11.48 19.67
C LEU A 352 13.78 -11.22 19.98
N GLY A 353 14.10 -10.09 20.63
CA GLY A 353 15.45 -9.77 21.06
C GLY A 353 16.03 -10.76 22.06
N THR A 354 15.22 -11.21 23.03
CA THR A 354 15.63 -12.22 24.00
C THR A 354 15.89 -13.58 23.32
N ARG A 355 15.05 -13.98 22.39
CA ARG A 355 15.27 -15.21 21.59
C ARG A 355 16.52 -15.11 20.73
N PHE A 356 16.77 -13.94 20.15
CA PHE A 356 18.01 -13.67 19.41
C PHE A 356 19.24 -13.79 20.32
N ASN A 357 19.24 -13.19 21.52
CA ASN A 357 20.34 -13.30 22.48
C ASN A 357 20.58 -14.76 22.88
N ARG A 358 19.53 -15.54 23.13
CA ARG A 358 19.65 -16.98 23.45
C ARG A 358 20.24 -17.79 22.30
N MET A 359 19.81 -17.51 21.06
CA MET A 359 20.41 -18.14 19.88
C MET A 359 21.90 -17.80 19.77
N LEU A 360 22.28 -16.56 20.04
CA LEU A 360 23.66 -16.14 20.02
C LEU A 360 24.49 -16.82 21.11
N GLU A 361 23.94 -17.01 22.32
CA GLU A 361 24.58 -17.79 23.37
C GLU A 361 24.86 -19.23 22.94
N GLN A 362 23.86 -19.86 22.29
CA GLN A 362 24.02 -21.21 21.75
C GLN A 362 25.11 -21.27 20.68
N ILE A 363 25.19 -20.27 19.79
CA ILE A 363 26.23 -20.18 18.76
C ILE A 363 27.61 -20.07 19.40
N VAL A 364 27.78 -19.24 20.43
CA VAL A 364 29.06 -19.10 21.16
C VAL A 364 29.46 -20.43 21.81
N LEU A 365 28.52 -21.09 22.49
CA LEU A 365 28.77 -22.42 23.10
C LEU A 365 29.16 -23.47 22.06
N LEU A 366 28.48 -23.51 20.92
CA LEU A 366 28.83 -24.45 19.84
C LEU A 366 30.19 -24.15 19.24
N ILE A 367 30.58 -22.88 19.08
CA ILE A 367 31.92 -22.51 18.61
C ILE A 367 33.00 -22.99 19.59
N ASP A 368 32.76 -22.84 20.89
CA ASP A 368 33.73 -23.29 21.92
C ASP A 368 33.80 -24.83 21.97
N GLU A 369 32.68 -25.52 21.82
CA GLU A 369 32.62 -26.98 21.73
C GLU A 369 33.37 -27.51 20.50
N VAL A 370 33.16 -26.88 19.33
CA VAL A 370 33.86 -27.23 18.08
C VAL A 370 35.37 -27.04 18.25
N LYS A 371 35.79 -25.90 18.83
CA LYS A 371 37.22 -25.66 19.09
C LYS A 371 37.83 -26.70 20.05
N ALA A 372 37.09 -27.07 21.10
CA ALA A 372 37.55 -28.09 22.03
C ALA A 372 37.64 -29.49 21.38
N ALA A 373 36.64 -29.82 20.56
CA ALA A 373 36.64 -31.08 19.79
C ALA A 373 37.79 -31.14 18.78
N GLU A 374 38.05 -30.03 18.08
CA GLU A 374 39.16 -29.93 17.12
C GLU A 374 40.53 -30.04 17.80
N ALA A 375 40.70 -29.40 18.94
CA ALA A 375 41.93 -29.52 19.76
C ALA A 375 42.12 -30.95 20.25
N SER A 376 41.07 -31.63 20.71
CA SER A 376 41.12 -33.04 21.14
C SER A 376 41.48 -33.97 19.98
N LYS A 377 40.84 -33.78 18.81
CA LYS A 377 41.15 -34.54 17.58
C LYS A 377 42.63 -34.36 17.20
N ARG A 378 43.13 -33.14 17.17
CA ARG A 378 44.53 -32.84 16.84
C ARG A 378 45.48 -33.49 17.81
N SER A 379 45.20 -33.51 19.12
CA SER A 379 45.98 -34.20 20.14
C SER A 379 45.99 -35.72 19.91
N ALA A 380 44.84 -36.32 19.55
CA ALA A 380 44.75 -37.71 19.23
C ALA A 380 45.54 -38.10 17.96
N GLU A 381 45.49 -37.26 16.94
CA GLU A 381 46.29 -37.43 15.71
C GLU A 381 47.77 -37.36 15.95
N ILE A 382 48.26 -36.42 16.78
CA ILE A 382 49.69 -36.34 17.16
C ILE A 382 50.11 -37.58 17.94
N LYS A 383 49.31 -38.10 18.88
CA LYS A 383 49.59 -39.33 19.61
C LYS A 383 49.66 -40.56 18.70
N ALA A 384 48.70 -40.66 17.74
CA ALA A 384 48.71 -41.75 16.78
C ALA A 384 49.92 -41.72 15.84
N LEU A 385 50.31 -40.53 15.37
CA LEU A 385 51.51 -40.35 14.55
C LEU A 385 52.81 -40.66 15.33
N SER A 386 52.89 -40.27 16.60
CA SER A 386 54.05 -40.56 17.46
C SER A 386 54.17 -42.03 17.78
N ALA A 387 53.05 -42.77 17.85
CA ALA A 387 53.07 -44.23 18.12
C ALA A 387 53.51 -45.05 16.90
N GLN A 388 53.55 -44.50 15.68
CA GLN A 388 53.96 -45.19 14.45
C GLN A 388 55.48 -45.12 14.19
N MET A 389 56.22 -44.33 14.96
CA MET A 389 57.67 -44.26 14.85
C MET A 389 58.30 -45.13 15.94
N ASP A 390 59.22 -46.06 15.55
CA ASP A 390 59.98 -46.82 16.54
C ASP A 390 60.91 -45.84 17.29
N PRO A 391 60.65 -45.54 18.57
CA PRO A 391 61.49 -44.67 19.35
C PRO A 391 62.93 -45.22 19.52
N HIS A 392 63.03 -46.54 19.43
CA HIS A 392 64.33 -47.21 19.60
C HIS A 392 65.21 -46.99 18.36
N PHE A 393 64.66 -47.07 17.13
CA PHE A 393 65.34 -46.71 15.90
C PHE A 393 65.91 -45.27 15.94
N LEU A 394 65.08 -44.30 16.33
CA LEU A 394 65.48 -42.90 16.41
C LEU A 394 66.63 -42.71 17.42
N TYR A 395 66.45 -43.32 18.58
CA TYR A 395 67.49 -43.26 19.62
C TYR A 395 68.81 -43.87 19.16
N ASN A 396 68.81 -45.06 18.57
CA ASN A 396 69.99 -45.73 18.07
C ASN A 396 70.68 -44.96 16.95
N THR A 397 69.93 -44.40 16.01
CA THR A 397 70.47 -43.60 14.91
C THR A 397 71.14 -42.33 15.44
N LEU A 398 70.46 -41.59 16.33
CA LEU A 398 71.01 -40.39 16.95
C LEU A 398 72.31 -40.71 17.79
N ASN A 399 72.28 -41.83 18.47
CA ASN A 399 73.47 -42.26 19.25
C ASN A 399 74.61 -42.62 18.31
N THR A 400 74.37 -43.30 17.19
CA THR A 400 75.42 -43.57 16.19
C THR A 400 75.98 -42.30 15.59
N ILE A 401 75.10 -41.31 15.21
CA ILE A 401 75.54 -39.99 14.75
C ILE A 401 76.45 -39.33 15.80
N TYR A 402 76.05 -39.37 17.08
CA TYR A 402 76.85 -38.81 18.19
C TYR A 402 78.25 -39.44 18.30
N TRP A 403 78.33 -40.81 18.24
CA TRP A 403 79.61 -41.49 18.31
C TRP A 403 80.48 -41.24 17.08
N LYS A 404 79.94 -41.19 15.88
CA LYS A 404 80.63 -40.86 14.62
C LYS A 404 81.19 -39.43 14.65
N LEU A 405 80.44 -38.49 15.17
CA LEU A 405 80.92 -37.11 15.40
C LEU A 405 82.12 -37.11 16.40
N LYS A 406 82.02 -37.89 17.47
CA LYS A 406 83.06 -37.96 18.48
C LYS A 406 84.34 -38.62 17.94
N LEU A 407 84.21 -39.48 16.96
CA LEU A 407 85.30 -40.13 16.23
C LEU A 407 85.87 -39.25 15.09
N ASN A 408 85.44 -38.01 14.99
CA ASN A 408 85.82 -37.03 13.96
C ASN A 408 85.40 -37.41 12.52
N GLN A 409 84.41 -38.28 12.37
CA GLN A 409 83.85 -38.71 11.08
C GLN A 409 82.70 -37.74 10.64
N VAL A 410 83.03 -36.46 10.43
CA VAL A 410 82.06 -35.38 10.23
C VAL A 410 81.24 -35.59 8.98
N GLU A 411 81.84 -36.07 7.86
CA GLU A 411 81.08 -36.27 6.60
C GLU A 411 80.07 -37.41 6.71
N HIS A 412 80.37 -38.52 7.43
CA HIS A 412 79.42 -39.59 7.69
C HIS A 412 78.26 -39.09 8.55
N SER A 413 78.54 -38.35 9.60
CA SER A 413 77.52 -37.79 10.47
C SER A 413 76.58 -36.79 9.74
N GLN A 414 77.16 -35.97 8.85
CA GLN A 414 76.34 -35.08 8.02
C GLN A 414 75.37 -35.86 7.07
N ARG A 415 75.90 -36.89 6.40
CA ARG A 415 75.03 -37.75 5.53
C ARG A 415 73.94 -38.39 6.37
N MET A 416 74.23 -38.91 7.54
CA MET A 416 73.27 -39.54 8.43
C MET A 416 72.15 -38.54 8.85
N VAL A 417 72.53 -37.32 9.22
CA VAL A 417 71.52 -36.27 9.58
C VAL A 417 70.64 -35.93 8.43
N VAL A 418 71.21 -35.77 7.22
CA VAL A 418 70.43 -35.49 6.02
C VAL A 418 69.48 -36.64 5.68
N ALA A 419 70.00 -37.90 5.72
CA ALA A 419 69.16 -39.10 5.45
C ALA A 419 68.03 -39.27 6.48
N LEU A 420 68.35 -39.02 7.79
CA LEU A 420 67.37 -39.04 8.88
C LEU A 420 66.27 -37.98 8.67
N SER A 421 66.65 -36.75 8.31
CA SER A 421 65.72 -35.69 8.04
C SER A 421 64.78 -36.01 6.86
N ARG A 422 65.35 -36.57 5.76
CA ARG A 422 64.60 -37.00 4.61
C ARG A 422 63.68 -38.18 4.92
N LEU A 423 64.14 -39.16 5.65
CA LEU A 423 63.37 -40.31 6.11
C LEU A 423 62.09 -39.84 6.83
N PHE A 424 62.25 -38.92 7.81
CA PHE A 424 61.09 -38.35 8.52
C PHE A 424 60.19 -37.52 7.62
N GLN A 425 60.76 -36.70 6.74
CA GLN A 425 59.97 -35.90 5.83
C GLN A 425 59.08 -36.75 4.91
N ILE A 426 59.60 -37.83 4.34
CA ILE A 426 58.86 -38.73 3.48
C ILE A 426 57.89 -39.59 4.30
N GLY A 427 58.33 -40.14 5.45
CA GLY A 427 57.51 -40.99 6.32
C GLY A 427 56.30 -40.28 6.93
N LEU A 428 56.40 -38.93 7.21
CA LEU A 428 55.27 -38.13 7.68
C LEU A 428 54.21 -37.90 6.60
N ASN A 429 54.60 -37.84 5.32
CA ASN A 429 53.70 -37.76 4.15
C ASN A 429 52.52 -36.74 4.34
N LYS A 430 52.73 -35.64 5.06
CA LYS A 430 51.70 -34.67 5.44
C LYS A 430 50.43 -35.27 6.07
N GLY A 431 50.53 -36.46 6.67
CA GLY A 431 49.40 -37.16 7.28
C GLY A 431 48.54 -38.00 6.32
N GLN A 432 48.88 -38.08 5.03
CA GLN A 432 48.16 -38.89 4.06
C GLN A 432 48.51 -40.37 4.23
N GLU A 433 47.49 -41.24 4.10
CA GLU A 433 47.64 -42.70 4.22
C GLU A 433 48.26 -43.33 2.98
N MET A 434 48.04 -42.75 1.80
CA MET A 434 48.58 -43.19 0.53
C MET A 434 49.72 -42.30 0.09
N THR A 435 50.71 -42.88 -0.56
CA THR A 435 51.86 -42.22 -1.16
C THR A 435 52.14 -42.79 -2.55
N THR A 436 53.19 -42.34 -3.21
CA THR A 436 53.63 -42.96 -4.48
C THR A 436 54.71 -44.00 -4.23
N LEU A 437 54.84 -44.98 -5.10
CA LEU A 437 55.94 -45.94 -5.06
C LEU A 437 57.31 -45.22 -5.05
N ARG A 438 57.43 -44.09 -5.78
CA ARG A 438 58.63 -43.24 -5.76
C ARG A 438 59.03 -42.85 -4.34
N ASN A 439 58.09 -42.41 -3.55
CA ASN A 439 58.32 -42.01 -2.17
C ASN A 439 58.67 -43.18 -1.27
N GLU A 440 58.03 -44.34 -1.47
CA GLU A 440 58.34 -45.57 -0.71
C GLU A 440 59.73 -46.10 -1.00
N ILE A 441 60.11 -46.12 -2.27
CA ILE A 441 61.47 -46.49 -2.68
C ILE A 441 62.50 -45.51 -2.11
N GLU A 442 62.23 -44.22 -2.18
CA GLU A 442 63.15 -43.21 -1.60
C GLU A 442 63.19 -43.31 -0.07
N HIS A 443 62.09 -43.58 0.60
CA HIS A 443 62.02 -43.82 2.03
C HIS A 443 62.86 -45.03 2.43
N ALA A 444 62.70 -46.16 1.69
CA ALA A 444 63.53 -47.37 1.90
C ALA A 444 65.01 -47.10 1.63
N ARG A 445 65.36 -46.34 0.61
CA ARG A 445 66.74 -45.93 0.28
C ARG A 445 67.34 -45.15 1.43
N GLN A 446 66.64 -44.15 1.99
CA GLN A 446 67.17 -43.37 3.12
C GLN A 446 67.32 -44.22 4.38
N TYR A 447 66.41 -45.17 4.63
CA TYR A 447 66.48 -46.15 5.70
C TYR A 447 67.69 -47.07 5.55
N LEU A 448 67.89 -47.64 4.38
CA LEU A 448 69.05 -48.51 4.06
C LEU A 448 70.40 -47.78 4.18
N ALA A 449 70.41 -46.53 3.71
CA ALA A 449 71.62 -45.71 3.84
C ALA A 449 72.00 -45.46 5.33
N LEU A 450 70.97 -45.12 6.15
CA LEU A 450 71.21 -44.96 7.61
C LEU A 450 71.64 -46.24 8.29
N GLN A 451 70.98 -47.37 7.94
CA GLN A 451 71.33 -48.67 8.50
C GLN A 451 72.74 -49.13 8.04
N GLY A 452 73.08 -48.86 6.77
CA GLY A 452 74.46 -49.12 6.27
C GLY A 452 75.55 -48.32 6.97
N ASP A 453 75.24 -47.08 7.34
CA ASP A 453 76.13 -46.28 8.16
C ASP A 453 76.15 -46.73 9.65
N CYS A 454 75.08 -47.34 10.16
CA CYS A 454 75.08 -47.92 11.52
C CYS A 454 75.77 -49.26 11.63
N TYR A 455 75.63 -50.12 10.66
CA TYR A 455 76.19 -51.50 10.62
C TYR A 455 77.25 -51.57 9.51
N GLU A 456 78.43 -51.01 9.78
CA GLU A 456 79.53 -50.92 8.80
C GLU A 456 79.85 -52.30 8.19
N ASN A 457 79.78 -52.40 6.83
CA ASN A 457 80.14 -53.59 6.05
C ASN A 457 79.20 -54.82 6.27
N LEU A 458 78.10 -54.71 7.03
CA LEU A 458 77.17 -55.84 7.23
C LEU A 458 76.54 -56.28 5.97
N PHE A 459 75.99 -55.28 5.16
CA PHE A 459 75.26 -55.60 3.97
C PHE A 459 75.49 -54.59 2.82
N ARG A 460 75.18 -55.01 1.62
CA ARG A 460 74.99 -54.15 0.43
C ARG A 460 73.54 -54.21 -0.05
N TYR A 461 73.08 -53.17 -0.73
CA TYR A 461 71.74 -53.16 -1.25
C TYR A 461 71.70 -52.69 -2.69
N GLU A 462 70.73 -53.22 -3.45
CA GLU A 462 70.44 -52.82 -4.79
C GLU A 462 68.92 -52.51 -4.88
N ILE A 463 68.55 -51.47 -5.60
CA ILE A 463 67.17 -51.07 -5.84
C ILE A 463 66.98 -50.93 -7.32
N ALA A 464 66.15 -51.81 -7.91
CA ALA A 464 65.83 -51.89 -9.34
C ALA A 464 64.34 -51.70 -9.58
N VAL A 465 63.96 -50.58 -10.20
CA VAL A 465 62.62 -50.37 -10.74
C VAL A 465 62.71 -50.50 -12.26
N ARG A 466 62.15 -51.58 -12.82
CA ARG A 466 62.33 -51.89 -14.25
C ARG A 466 61.46 -51.05 -15.15
N ASP A 467 60.29 -50.70 -14.69
CA ASP A 467 59.37 -49.80 -15.40
C ASP A 467 59.19 -48.49 -14.60
N GLU A 468 59.60 -47.37 -15.15
CA GLU A 468 59.51 -46.06 -14.48
C GLU A 468 58.09 -45.60 -14.22
N THR A 469 57.11 -46.12 -14.98
CA THR A 469 55.69 -45.77 -14.81
C THR A 469 55.14 -46.27 -13.48
N LEU A 470 55.78 -47.32 -12.87
CA LEU A 470 55.42 -47.82 -11.56
C LEU A 470 55.68 -46.84 -10.45
N LEU A 471 56.63 -45.90 -10.63
CA LEU A 471 57.00 -44.93 -9.60
C LEU A 471 55.88 -44.00 -9.19
N GLU A 472 54.89 -43.80 -10.07
CA GLU A 472 53.75 -42.93 -9.78
C GLU A 472 52.52 -43.73 -9.26
N GLN A 473 52.65 -45.06 -9.16
CA GLN A 473 51.55 -45.87 -8.62
C GLN A 473 51.28 -45.53 -7.14
N PRO A 474 50.02 -45.36 -6.77
CA PRO A 474 49.66 -45.07 -5.39
C PRO A 474 49.83 -46.35 -4.54
N VAL A 475 50.50 -46.20 -3.40
CA VAL A 475 50.73 -47.29 -2.45
C VAL A 475 50.46 -46.80 -1.01
N PRO A 476 50.08 -47.70 -0.10
CA PRO A 476 50.02 -47.32 1.30
C PRO A 476 51.44 -46.95 1.79
N ARG A 477 51.56 -45.93 2.59
CA ARG A 477 52.87 -45.49 3.10
C ARG A 477 53.51 -46.54 3.98
N ILE A 478 54.82 -46.61 3.97
CA ILE A 478 55.64 -47.50 4.82
C ILE A 478 55.27 -48.97 4.58
N ILE A 479 55.32 -49.41 3.30
CA ILE A 479 55.15 -50.84 2.96
C ILE A 479 56.47 -51.53 2.70
N VAL A 480 57.48 -50.83 2.20
CA VAL A 480 58.78 -51.40 1.86
C VAL A 480 59.70 -51.44 3.08
N GLN A 481 59.70 -50.38 3.89
CA GLN A 481 60.59 -50.25 5.05
C GLN A 481 60.48 -51.43 6.02
N PRO A 482 59.28 -51.92 6.46
CA PRO A 482 59.21 -53.02 7.40
C PRO A 482 59.83 -54.34 6.85
N LEU A 483 59.78 -54.52 5.54
CA LEU A 483 60.40 -55.69 4.91
C LEU A 483 61.92 -55.62 4.95
N VAL A 484 62.47 -54.45 4.63
CA VAL A 484 63.88 -54.15 4.68
C VAL A 484 64.43 -54.23 6.15
N GLU A 485 63.58 -53.71 7.05
CA GLU A 485 63.88 -53.75 8.48
C GLU A 485 64.03 -55.19 9.00
N ASN A 486 63.06 -56.03 8.62
CA ASN A 486 63.10 -57.47 8.93
C ASN A 486 64.38 -58.16 8.38
N SER A 487 64.78 -57.83 7.15
CA SER A 487 65.97 -58.39 6.54
C SER A 487 67.24 -58.04 7.35
N ILE A 488 67.32 -56.76 7.77
CA ILE A 488 68.53 -56.31 8.57
C ILE A 488 68.50 -56.89 9.97
N LEU A 489 67.35 -56.78 10.69
CA LEU A 489 67.28 -57.15 12.11
C LEU A 489 67.25 -58.66 12.36
N HIS A 490 66.57 -59.38 11.42
CA HIS A 490 66.38 -60.82 11.61
C HIS A 490 67.10 -61.69 10.58
N GLY A 491 67.19 -61.19 9.31
CA GLY A 491 67.94 -61.90 8.29
C GLY A 491 69.41 -61.99 8.52
N PHE A 492 70.03 -60.85 8.98
CA PHE A 492 71.48 -60.74 9.15
C PHE A 492 71.98 -60.87 10.60
N ASP A 493 71.08 -61.25 11.54
CA ASP A 493 71.38 -61.34 12.97
C ASP A 493 72.65 -62.20 13.29
N SER A 494 72.91 -63.23 12.46
CA SER A 494 74.06 -64.12 12.61
C SER A 494 75.23 -63.84 11.64
N MET A 495 75.17 -62.79 10.84
CA MET A 495 76.17 -62.42 9.83
C MET A 495 77.06 -61.27 10.31
N GLU A 496 78.33 -61.36 10.07
CA GLU A 496 79.24 -60.22 10.33
C GLU A 496 79.45 -59.38 9.05
N THR A 497 79.37 -59.94 7.88
CA THR A 497 79.58 -59.28 6.59
C THR A 497 78.89 -60.10 5.48
N GLY A 498 78.67 -59.48 4.28
CA GLY A 498 78.24 -60.19 3.10
C GLY A 498 76.72 -60.31 2.93
N GLY A 499 75.93 -59.56 3.76
CA GLY A 499 74.45 -59.44 3.54
C GLY A 499 74.16 -58.71 2.25
N GLU A 500 73.14 -59.17 1.51
CA GLU A 500 72.67 -58.55 0.30
C GLU A 500 71.17 -58.37 0.42
N ILE A 501 70.71 -57.15 0.10
CA ILE A 501 69.26 -56.80 0.01
C ILE A 501 69.00 -56.30 -1.38
N ALA A 502 68.00 -56.97 -2.09
CA ALA A 502 67.54 -56.52 -3.36
C ALA A 502 66.08 -56.08 -3.25
N ILE A 503 65.80 -54.88 -3.69
CA ILE A 503 64.42 -54.33 -3.86
C ILE A 503 64.15 -54.23 -5.34
N GLU A 504 63.15 -54.97 -5.81
CA GLU A 504 62.76 -55.00 -7.23
C GLU A 504 61.30 -54.59 -7.36
N ALA A 505 60.99 -53.72 -8.32
CA ALA A 505 59.61 -53.45 -8.73
C ALA A 505 59.49 -53.64 -10.24
N ASP A 506 58.49 -54.41 -10.67
CA ASP A 506 58.25 -54.74 -12.09
C ASP A 506 56.77 -55.03 -12.33
N LEU A 507 56.41 -55.13 -13.59
CA LEU A 507 55.06 -55.59 -14.01
C LEU A 507 54.82 -57.04 -13.55
N GLY A 508 53.62 -57.31 -13.12
CA GLY A 508 53.22 -58.63 -12.67
C GLY A 508 53.01 -59.61 -13.82
N PRO A 509 52.91 -60.95 -13.50
CA PRO A 509 52.68 -61.98 -14.52
C PRO A 509 51.29 -61.88 -15.17
N ASN A 510 50.33 -61.21 -14.57
CA ASN A 510 49.02 -60.97 -15.10
C ASN A 510 48.84 -59.54 -15.56
N GLU A 511 48.08 -59.31 -16.63
CA GLU A 511 47.73 -57.94 -17.10
C GLU A 511 47.02 -57.15 -15.98
N GLY A 512 47.49 -55.90 -15.76
CA GLY A 512 46.91 -55.03 -14.75
C GLY A 512 47.40 -55.26 -13.33
N GLN A 513 48.48 -56.01 -13.15
CA GLN A 513 49.18 -56.22 -11.86
C GLN A 513 50.65 -55.84 -11.95
N TRP A 514 51.18 -55.45 -10.84
CA TRP A 514 52.59 -55.15 -10.66
C TRP A 514 53.02 -55.59 -9.25
N PHE A 515 54.32 -55.77 -9.03
CA PHE A 515 54.82 -56.21 -7.74
C PHE A 515 56.00 -55.39 -7.24
N VAL A 516 56.14 -55.37 -5.91
CA VAL A 516 57.37 -55.00 -5.19
C VAL A 516 57.86 -56.20 -4.47
N ARG A 517 59.14 -56.54 -4.69
CA ARG A 517 59.80 -57.70 -4.08
C ARG A 517 61.01 -57.21 -3.28
N VAL A 518 61.12 -57.68 -2.06
CA VAL A 518 62.30 -57.49 -1.23
C VAL A 518 62.90 -58.86 -0.99
N ARG A 519 64.16 -58.99 -1.35
CA ARG A 519 64.91 -60.24 -1.19
C ARG A 519 66.17 -59.98 -0.39
N ASP A 520 66.46 -60.88 0.55
CA ASP A 520 67.70 -60.93 1.27
C ASP A 520 68.37 -62.31 1.13
N ASN A 521 69.69 -62.40 1.39
CA ASN A 521 70.49 -63.62 1.48
C ASN A 521 70.81 -64.00 2.92
N GLY A 522 69.93 -63.62 3.87
CA GLY A 522 70.08 -63.89 5.27
C GLY A 522 69.93 -65.37 5.68
N ARG A 523 69.85 -65.62 6.96
CA ARG A 523 69.66 -66.96 7.48
C ARG A 523 68.38 -67.67 7.09
N GLY A 524 67.40 -66.90 6.55
CA GLY A 524 66.08 -67.38 6.28
C GLY A 524 65.31 -67.98 7.47
N MET A 525 64.25 -68.66 7.21
CA MET A 525 63.41 -69.29 8.25
C MET A 525 62.90 -70.65 7.81
N ASP A 526 62.51 -71.46 8.76
CA ASP A 526 61.86 -72.73 8.49
C ASP A 526 60.58 -72.54 7.70
N PRO A 527 60.40 -73.21 6.58
CA PRO A 527 59.19 -73.14 5.76
C PRO A 527 57.88 -73.32 6.55
N SER A 528 57.91 -74.17 7.60
CA SER A 528 56.75 -74.37 8.48
C SER A 528 56.40 -73.12 9.31
N ALA A 529 57.36 -72.24 9.58
CA ALA A 529 57.16 -71.04 10.30
C ALA A 529 56.60 -69.90 9.42
N VAL A 530 56.72 -69.96 8.10
CA VAL A 530 56.16 -69.00 7.16
C VAL A 530 54.65 -68.87 7.30
N GLY A 531 53.92 -69.97 7.55
CA GLY A 531 52.49 -69.98 7.78
C GLY A 531 52.05 -69.12 9.01
N SER A 532 52.87 -69.09 10.04
CA SER A 532 52.59 -68.36 11.27
C SER A 532 52.75 -66.81 11.11
N LEU A 533 53.48 -66.35 10.09
CA LEU A 533 53.62 -64.92 9.78
C LEU A 533 52.30 -64.26 9.35
N TYR A 534 51.36 -65.03 8.87
CA TYR A 534 50.01 -64.57 8.45
C TYR A 534 48.99 -64.60 9.59
N ALA A 535 49.30 -65.30 10.70
CA ALA A 535 48.40 -65.37 11.85
C ALA A 535 48.73 -64.27 12.86
N GLN A 536 47.72 -63.61 13.41
CA GLN A 536 47.85 -62.57 14.44
C GLN A 536 48.16 -63.17 15.83
N GLU A 537 49.09 -64.08 15.98
CA GLU A 537 49.46 -64.60 17.29
C GLU A 537 50.62 -63.80 17.91
N ALA A 538 50.45 -63.47 19.19
CA ALA A 538 51.35 -62.62 19.94
C ALA A 538 52.77 -63.18 20.01
N GLY A 539 53.71 -62.54 19.35
CA GLY A 539 55.11 -62.74 19.56
C GLY A 539 56.03 -62.69 18.34
N HIS A 540 55.68 -63.16 17.19
CA HIS A 540 56.47 -63.14 15.95
C HIS A 540 55.57 -62.88 14.73
N GLY A 541 55.91 -61.86 13.89
CA GLY A 541 55.21 -61.63 12.63
C GLY A 541 54.34 -60.35 12.58
N TYR A 542 54.37 -59.46 13.55
CA TYR A 542 53.56 -58.23 13.59
C TYR A 542 53.72 -57.34 12.36
N ALA A 543 54.93 -57.26 11.79
CA ALA A 543 55.18 -56.40 10.65
C ALA A 543 54.47 -56.90 9.37
N VAL A 544 54.56 -58.19 9.07
CA VAL A 544 53.97 -58.80 7.88
C VAL A 544 52.43 -58.87 7.98
N SER A 545 51.90 -59.22 9.16
CA SER A 545 50.45 -59.26 9.43
C SER A 545 49.82 -57.85 9.37
N ASN A 546 50.47 -56.84 9.94
CA ASN A 546 50.02 -55.44 9.84
C ASN A 546 50.06 -54.94 8.39
N LEU A 547 51.10 -55.30 7.64
CA LEU A 547 51.23 -54.94 6.25
C LEU A 547 50.13 -55.57 5.41
N LEU A 548 49.84 -56.85 5.63
CA LEU A 548 48.75 -57.55 4.96
C LEU A 548 47.40 -56.90 5.27
N SER A 549 47.12 -56.60 6.54
CA SER A 549 45.87 -55.94 6.94
C SER A 549 45.71 -54.57 6.28
N ARG A 550 46.77 -53.80 6.14
CA ARG A 550 46.75 -52.50 5.46
C ARG A 550 46.56 -52.62 3.97
N LEU A 551 47.20 -53.63 3.32
CA LEU A 551 46.96 -53.92 1.90
C LEU A 551 45.51 -54.31 1.64
N GLN A 552 44.94 -55.16 2.50
CA GLN A 552 43.55 -55.54 2.42
C GLN A 552 42.59 -54.38 2.60
N LEU A 553 42.87 -53.44 3.52
CA LEU A 553 42.06 -52.22 3.69
C LEU A 553 42.09 -51.31 2.45
N CYS A 554 43.25 -51.21 1.77
CA CYS A 554 43.43 -50.32 0.62
C CYS A 554 43.02 -50.95 -0.73
N TYR A 555 43.20 -52.25 -0.92
CA TYR A 555 43.02 -52.95 -2.20
C TYR A 555 42.09 -54.16 -2.13
N GLY A 556 41.53 -54.46 -0.94
CA GLY A 556 40.71 -55.69 -0.75
C GLY A 556 41.48 -56.95 -1.09
N ASP A 557 40.84 -57.88 -1.75
CA ASP A 557 41.42 -59.15 -2.18
C ASP A 557 42.29 -59.06 -3.44
N GLU A 558 42.43 -57.87 -4.04
CA GLU A 558 43.23 -57.66 -5.25
C GLU A 558 44.73 -57.59 -4.96
N ALA A 559 45.11 -57.23 -3.75
CA ALA A 559 46.51 -57.25 -3.34
C ALA A 559 46.87 -58.55 -2.64
N ARG A 560 48.05 -59.07 -2.92
CA ARG A 560 48.53 -60.33 -2.35
C ARG A 560 49.97 -60.13 -1.83
N LEU A 561 50.24 -60.64 -0.66
CA LEU A 561 51.56 -60.73 -0.10
C LEU A 561 51.96 -62.19 0.01
N THR A 562 53.15 -62.53 -0.53
CA THR A 562 53.72 -63.86 -0.47
C THR A 562 55.14 -63.83 0.13
N VAL A 563 55.43 -64.80 0.99
CA VAL A 563 56.74 -64.92 1.63
C VAL A 563 57.32 -66.30 1.23
N HIS A 564 58.55 -66.29 0.70
CA HIS A 564 59.34 -67.47 0.41
C HIS A 564 60.64 -67.40 1.21
N SER A 565 60.87 -68.39 2.02
CA SER A 565 62.08 -68.46 2.83
C SER A 565 62.50 -69.91 3.03
N GLY A 566 63.84 -70.15 3.11
CA GLY A 566 64.44 -71.44 3.43
C GLY A 566 65.62 -71.20 4.35
N ILE A 567 65.96 -72.20 5.18
CA ILE A 567 67.12 -72.10 6.12
C ILE A 567 68.37 -71.91 5.28
N ASP A 568 69.13 -70.83 5.56
CA ASP A 568 70.39 -70.42 4.88
C ASP A 568 70.17 -70.06 3.37
N GLU A 569 68.95 -69.93 2.90
CA GLU A 569 68.60 -69.52 1.51
C GLU A 569 68.12 -68.09 1.41
N GLY A 570 67.95 -67.41 2.55
CA GLY A 570 67.43 -66.09 2.66
C GLY A 570 65.92 -65.98 2.65
N THR A 571 65.41 -64.77 2.56
CA THR A 571 63.94 -64.49 2.50
C THR A 571 63.57 -63.62 1.30
N THR A 572 62.48 -63.97 0.65
CA THR A 572 61.89 -63.18 -0.41
C THR A 572 60.46 -62.86 -0.02
N VAL A 573 60.11 -61.57 0.08
CA VAL A 573 58.76 -61.09 0.30
C VAL A 573 58.32 -60.33 -0.95
N GLU A 574 57.20 -60.77 -1.49
CA GLU A 574 56.62 -60.17 -2.69
C GLU A 574 55.22 -59.65 -2.40
N ILE A 575 54.98 -58.39 -2.76
CA ILE A 575 53.67 -57.74 -2.69
C ILE A 575 53.19 -57.51 -4.13
N VAL A 576 52.10 -58.17 -4.50
CA VAL A 576 51.45 -57.96 -5.79
C VAL A 576 50.28 -57.02 -5.58
N MET A 577 50.19 -56.00 -6.41
CA MET A 577 49.16 -54.94 -6.31
C MET A 577 48.52 -54.69 -7.67
N PRO A 578 47.25 -54.30 -7.70
CA PRO A 578 46.60 -53.94 -8.96
C PRO A 578 47.16 -52.64 -9.53
N TRP A 579 47.23 -52.54 -10.85
CA TRP A 579 47.51 -51.31 -11.53
C TRP A 579 46.34 -50.35 -11.37
N ARG A 580 46.54 -49.20 -10.77
CA ARG A 580 45.56 -48.12 -10.78
C ARG A 580 45.95 -47.03 -11.80
N GLY A 581 45.24 -46.99 -12.92
CA GLY A 581 45.35 -45.87 -13.85
C GLY A 581 45.00 -44.56 -13.13
N GLU A 582 45.39 -43.42 -13.67
CA GLU A 582 44.98 -42.10 -13.16
C GLU A 582 43.46 -41.97 -13.13
N ASP A 583 42.79 -42.44 -12.10
CA ASP A 583 41.45 -42.01 -11.80
C ASP A 583 41.54 -40.60 -11.19
N LYS A 584 41.03 -39.65 -11.95
CA LYS A 584 40.83 -38.30 -11.46
C LYS A 584 39.97 -38.36 -10.21
N HIS A 585 40.53 -37.95 -9.10
CA HIS A 585 39.75 -37.70 -7.88
C HIS A 585 38.62 -36.70 -8.25
N GLU A 586 37.34 -37.15 -8.21
CA GLU A 586 36.21 -36.30 -7.97
C GLU A 586 36.16 -35.78 -6.53
#